data_3024aba2c8e834e944eda17a95ebd5c6
#
_entry.id   3024aba2c8e834e944eda17a95ebd5c6
#
_cell.length_a   1.000
_cell.length_b   1.000
_cell.length_c   1.000
_cell.angle_alpha   90.00
_cell.angle_beta   90.00
_cell.angle_gamma   90.00
#
_symmetry.space_group_name_H-M   'P 1'
#
loop_
_entity.id
_entity.type
_entity.pdbx_description
1 polymer ?
#
loop_
_entity_poly.entity_id
_entity_poly.type
_entity_poly.pdbx_seq_one_letter_code
_entity_poly.pdbx_strand_id
1 'polypeptide(L)'
;GLSDTCLYYIGGIIKHAKALNAFTNASTNSYKRLVPGFEAPVLLAYSGRNRSASCRIPYATSKNAKRVEVRFPDPTANPYLAFSSMLMAGMDGIKNKIHPGEPMDKNLYDLTPRELSKVPTVAASLNEALDALDKDRSFLTAGDVFSNDQIDGYIELKREEAHRVDYTP
;
A
#
# COMPACT_ATOMS: atom_id res chain seq x y z
N GLY A 1 19.16 13.26 2.97
CA GLY A 1 18.10 12.40 3.47
C GLY A 1 16.71 12.95 3.15
N LEU A 2 15.70 12.17 3.43
CA LEU A 2 14.30 12.59 3.32
C LEU A 2 13.92 13.51 4.50
N SER A 3 12.99 14.44 4.26
CA SER A 3 12.42 15.25 5.33
C SER A 3 11.56 14.37 6.27
N ASP A 4 11.37 14.84 7.50
CA ASP A 4 10.46 14.16 8.45
C ASP A 4 9.04 14.06 7.92
N THR A 5 8.54 15.11 7.26
CA THR A 5 7.22 15.11 6.63
C THR A 5 7.11 13.98 5.58
N CYS A 6 8.13 13.80 4.75
CA CYS A 6 8.16 12.73 3.76
C CYS A 6 8.18 11.35 4.43
N LEU A 7 8.98 11.17 5.48
CA LEU A 7 9.01 9.94 6.25
C LEU A 7 7.66 9.62 6.89
N TYR A 8 7.00 10.60 7.47
CA TYR A 8 5.67 10.42 8.05
C TYR A 8 4.61 10.09 7.00
N TYR A 9 4.70 10.67 5.80
CA TYR A 9 3.86 10.31 4.68
C TYR A 9 4.02 8.83 4.32
N ILE A 10 5.26 8.37 4.18
CA ILE A 10 5.59 6.95 3.95
C ILE A 10 5.04 6.08 5.08
N GLY A 11 5.19 6.52 6.34
CA GLY A 11 4.66 5.82 7.50
C GLY A 11 3.16 5.60 7.43
N GLY A 12 2.41 6.62 6.98
CA GLY A 12 0.96 6.50 6.76
C GLY A 12 0.60 5.53 5.66
N ILE A 13 1.31 5.57 4.53
CA ILE A 13 1.12 4.63 3.41
C ILE A 13 1.36 3.19 3.88
N ILE A 14 2.44 2.94 4.58
CA ILE A 14 2.79 1.59 5.08
C ILE A 14 1.75 1.10 6.10
N LYS A 15 1.36 1.95 7.04
CA LYS A 15 0.38 1.59 8.07
C LYS A 15 -0.96 1.16 7.47
N HIS A 16 -1.43 1.87 6.45
CA HIS A 16 -2.74 1.65 5.85
C HIS A 16 -2.69 0.82 4.55
N ALA A 17 -1.53 0.29 4.19
CA ALA A 17 -1.29 -0.32 2.88
C ALA A 17 -2.28 -1.43 2.53
N LYS A 18 -2.62 -2.33 3.45
CA LYS A 18 -3.57 -3.41 3.17
C LYS A 18 -4.97 -2.87 2.88
N ALA A 19 -5.43 -1.88 3.62
CA ALA A 19 -6.70 -1.19 3.32
C ALA A 19 -6.64 -0.45 1.98
N LEU A 20 -5.52 0.22 1.69
CA LEU A 20 -5.30 0.88 0.40
C LEU A 20 -5.36 -0.08 -0.77
N ASN A 21 -4.88 -1.32 -0.61
CA ASN A 21 -4.89 -2.32 -1.68
C ASN A 21 -6.30 -2.57 -2.23
N ALA A 22 -7.36 -2.43 -1.43
CA ALA A 22 -8.74 -2.53 -1.90
C ALA A 22 -9.03 -1.55 -3.05
N PHE A 23 -8.39 -0.37 -3.04
CA PHE A 23 -8.52 0.64 -4.08
C PHE A 23 -7.41 0.59 -5.12
N THR A 24 -6.19 0.34 -4.71
CA THR A 24 -5.00 0.39 -5.59
C THR A 24 -4.81 -0.89 -6.39
N ASN A 25 -5.31 -2.02 -5.88
CA ASN A 25 -5.22 -3.36 -6.46
C ASN A 25 -6.60 -4.00 -6.43
N ALA A 26 -7.48 -3.50 -7.30
CA ALA A 26 -8.93 -3.65 -7.18
C ALA A 26 -9.48 -4.90 -7.89
N SER A 27 -8.63 -5.76 -8.45
CA SER A 27 -9.00 -6.98 -9.18
C SER A 27 -8.38 -8.20 -8.52
N THR A 28 -9.03 -9.34 -8.64
CA THR A 28 -8.44 -10.63 -8.24
C THR A 28 -7.14 -10.92 -8.97
N ASN A 29 -7.04 -10.50 -10.23
CA ASN A 29 -5.81 -10.64 -11.02
C ASN A 29 -4.65 -9.77 -10.53
N SER A 30 -4.91 -8.67 -9.83
CA SER A 30 -3.87 -7.82 -9.25
C SER A 30 -2.92 -8.61 -8.35
N TYR A 31 -3.45 -9.58 -7.61
CA TYR A 31 -2.70 -10.35 -6.62
C TYR A 31 -1.88 -11.49 -7.22
N LYS A 32 -2.09 -11.80 -8.50
CA LYS A 32 -1.20 -12.70 -9.26
C LYS A 32 0.16 -12.06 -9.51
N ARG A 33 0.22 -10.74 -9.61
CA ARG A 33 1.48 -9.97 -9.73
C ARG A 33 2.18 -9.81 -8.38
N LEU A 34 1.42 -9.64 -7.31
CA LEU A 34 1.93 -9.35 -5.97
C LEU A 34 2.33 -10.65 -5.23
N VAL A 35 3.25 -11.39 -5.83
CA VAL A 35 3.75 -12.66 -5.28
C VAL A 35 5.18 -12.46 -4.76
N PRO A 36 5.49 -12.86 -3.53
CA PRO A 36 6.85 -12.78 -2.99
C PRO A 36 7.87 -13.54 -3.86
N GLY A 37 9.06 -12.97 -4.01
CA GLY A 37 10.18 -13.62 -4.69
C GLY A 37 10.39 -13.27 -6.16
N PHE A 38 9.51 -12.47 -6.78
CA PHE A 38 9.61 -12.07 -8.19
C PHE A 38 9.79 -10.55 -8.39
N GLU A 39 10.59 -9.92 -7.55
CA GLU A 39 10.81 -8.46 -7.57
C GLU A 39 9.51 -7.64 -7.46
N ALA A 40 8.41 -8.26 -7.07
CA ALA A 40 7.16 -7.57 -6.85
C ALA A 40 7.24 -6.69 -5.58
N PRO A 41 6.58 -5.51 -5.58
CA PRO A 41 6.66 -4.56 -4.46
C PRO A 41 5.76 -4.97 -3.28
N VAL A 42 6.02 -6.15 -2.72
CA VAL A 42 5.15 -6.76 -1.70
C VAL A 42 5.52 -6.42 -0.26
N LEU A 43 6.77 -6.02 0.00
CA LEU A 43 7.23 -5.72 1.36
C LEU A 43 6.80 -4.30 1.77
N LEU A 44 6.13 -4.19 2.91
CA LEU A 44 5.73 -2.90 3.48
C LEU A 44 6.94 -2.22 4.14
N ALA A 45 7.79 -1.67 3.29
CA ALA A 45 9.03 -1.02 3.64
C ALA A 45 9.34 0.07 2.61
N TYR A 46 10.33 0.92 2.92
CA TYR A 46 10.87 1.87 1.94
C TYR A 46 12.35 1.62 1.72
N SER A 47 12.81 1.85 0.48
CA SER A 47 14.19 1.61 0.10
C SER A 47 14.58 2.41 -1.15
N GLY A 48 15.85 2.79 -1.23
CA GLY A 48 16.43 3.34 -2.46
C GLY A 48 16.91 2.27 -3.44
N ARG A 49 17.03 1.02 -3.00
CA ARG A 49 17.70 -0.06 -3.75
C ARG A 49 16.90 -1.32 -3.93
N ASN A 50 16.08 -1.68 -2.93
CA ASN A 50 15.36 -2.95 -2.92
C ASN A 50 14.06 -2.85 -3.74
N ARG A 51 13.98 -3.59 -4.84
CA ARG A 51 12.81 -3.59 -5.73
C ARG A 51 11.57 -4.25 -5.13
N SER A 52 11.73 -5.04 -4.07
CA SER A 52 10.61 -5.65 -3.36
C SER A 52 9.97 -4.74 -2.32
N ALA A 53 10.58 -3.59 -2.04
CA ALA A 53 9.97 -2.58 -1.18
C ALA A 53 8.81 -1.88 -1.88
N SER A 54 7.70 -1.71 -1.18
CA SER A 54 6.50 -1.05 -1.71
C SER A 54 6.69 0.45 -1.94
N CYS A 55 7.59 1.09 -1.20
CA CYS A 55 7.94 2.50 -1.38
C CYS A 55 9.40 2.61 -1.81
N ARG A 56 9.61 3.21 -2.97
CA ARG A 56 10.95 3.41 -3.53
C ARG A 56 11.32 4.89 -3.48
N ILE A 57 12.57 5.15 -3.11
CA ILE A 57 13.15 6.50 -3.14
C ILE A 57 14.16 6.54 -4.28
N PRO A 58 13.81 7.09 -5.46
CA PRO A 58 14.74 7.17 -6.57
C PRO A 58 15.93 8.07 -6.25
N TYR A 59 17.09 7.74 -6.81
CA TYR A 59 18.26 8.59 -6.72
C TYR A 59 17.97 9.98 -7.32
N ALA A 60 18.37 11.02 -6.62
CA ALA A 60 18.19 12.40 -7.08
C ALA A 60 19.47 13.20 -6.87
N THR A 61 19.87 13.92 -7.91
CA THR A 61 21.07 14.78 -7.89
C THR A 61 20.81 16.14 -7.24
N SER A 62 19.54 16.55 -7.11
CA SER A 62 19.16 17.80 -6.47
C SER A 62 18.07 17.59 -5.43
N LYS A 63 17.99 18.50 -4.45
CA LYS A 63 16.94 18.48 -3.43
C LYS A 63 15.53 18.54 -4.03
N ASN A 64 15.37 19.28 -5.13
CA ASN A 64 14.07 19.48 -5.77
C ASN A 64 13.59 18.26 -6.57
N ALA A 65 14.48 17.31 -6.86
CA ALA A 65 14.15 16.08 -7.56
C ALA A 65 13.86 14.89 -6.63
N LYS A 66 13.96 15.09 -5.31
CA LYS A 66 13.64 14.02 -4.34
C LYS A 66 12.14 13.71 -4.37
N ARG A 67 11.83 12.43 -4.49
CA ARG A 67 10.44 11.93 -4.53
C ARG A 67 10.35 10.55 -3.93
N VAL A 68 9.12 10.12 -3.70
CA VAL A 68 8.78 8.75 -3.27
C VAL A 68 7.85 8.15 -4.32
N GLU A 69 8.12 6.92 -4.70
CA GLU A 69 7.25 6.12 -5.57
C GLU A 69 6.55 5.05 -4.74
N VAL A 70 5.23 5.04 -4.77
CA VAL A 70 4.43 3.93 -4.25
C VAL A 70 4.23 2.95 -5.39
N ARG A 71 4.70 1.71 -5.24
CA ARG A 71 4.86 0.77 -6.35
C ARG A 71 3.78 -0.31 -6.46
N PHE A 72 2.96 -0.51 -5.45
CA PHE A 72 1.94 -1.55 -5.49
C PHE A 72 0.70 -1.20 -6.34
N PRO A 73 0.29 0.07 -6.56
CA PRO A 73 -0.88 0.36 -7.40
C PRO A 73 -0.75 -0.21 -8.81
N ASP A 74 -1.87 -0.63 -9.40
CA ASP A 74 -1.92 -1.17 -10.74
C ASP A 74 -3.03 -0.53 -11.60
N PRO A 75 -3.07 -0.82 -12.93
CA PRO A 75 -4.03 -0.18 -13.83
C PRO A 75 -5.50 -0.55 -13.59
N THR A 76 -5.80 -1.56 -12.79
CA THR A 76 -7.19 -1.91 -12.45
C THR A 76 -7.82 -0.92 -11.48
N ALA A 77 -7.00 -0.08 -10.84
CA ALA A 77 -7.46 0.93 -9.90
C ALA A 77 -8.26 2.01 -10.59
N ASN A 78 -9.34 2.46 -9.95
CA ASN A 78 -9.95 3.75 -10.27
C ASN A 78 -8.97 4.85 -9.82
N PRO A 79 -8.43 5.68 -10.72
CA PRO A 79 -7.40 6.66 -10.35
C PRO A 79 -7.84 7.63 -9.26
N TYR A 80 -9.09 8.06 -9.29
CA TYR A 80 -9.64 8.98 -8.28
C TYR A 80 -9.63 8.34 -6.89
N LEU A 81 -10.14 7.11 -6.76
CA LEU A 81 -10.19 6.40 -5.48
C LEU A 81 -8.78 6.04 -4.99
N ALA A 82 -7.89 5.61 -5.90
CA ALA A 82 -6.52 5.28 -5.56
C ALA A 82 -5.76 6.50 -5.04
N PHE A 83 -5.77 7.61 -5.77
CA PHE A 83 -5.05 8.82 -5.35
C PHE A 83 -5.64 9.44 -4.09
N SER A 84 -6.97 9.52 -3.99
CA SER A 84 -7.64 10.08 -2.81
C SER A 84 -7.33 9.27 -1.56
N SER A 85 -7.41 7.95 -1.63
CA SER A 85 -7.14 7.08 -0.49
C SER A 85 -5.66 7.12 -0.08
N MET A 86 -4.73 7.11 -1.03
CA MET A 86 -3.29 7.24 -0.74
C MET A 86 -2.96 8.59 -0.10
N LEU A 87 -3.54 9.67 -0.60
CA LEU A 87 -3.36 11.01 -0.02
C LEU A 87 -3.86 11.03 1.44
N MET A 88 -5.04 10.47 1.70
CA MET A 88 -5.59 10.40 3.06
C MET A 88 -4.71 9.58 3.99
N ALA A 89 -4.15 8.47 3.52
CA ALA A 89 -3.20 7.66 4.29
C ALA A 89 -1.93 8.44 4.63
N GLY A 90 -1.35 9.10 3.64
CA GLY A 90 -0.16 9.93 3.83
C GLY A 90 -0.41 11.10 4.78
N MET A 91 -1.54 11.76 4.67
CA MET A 91 -1.93 12.86 5.57
C MET A 91 -2.12 12.39 7.01
N ASP A 92 -2.71 11.20 7.20
CA ASP A 92 -2.80 10.58 8.53
C ASP A 92 -1.39 10.34 9.12
N GLY A 93 -0.47 9.84 8.30
CA GLY A 93 0.92 9.65 8.69
C GLY A 93 1.59 10.93 9.15
N ILE A 94 1.40 12.03 8.44
CA ILE A 94 1.95 13.35 8.79
C ILE A 94 1.31 13.87 10.09
N LYS A 95 -0.01 13.83 10.15
CA LYS A 95 -0.78 14.32 11.30
C LYS A 95 -0.40 13.61 12.60
N ASN A 96 -0.26 12.31 12.56
CA ASN A 96 0.01 11.46 13.72
C ASN A 96 1.50 11.09 13.87
N LYS A 97 2.37 11.68 13.06
CA LYS A 97 3.82 11.46 13.09
C LYS A 97 4.19 9.98 13.08
N ILE A 98 3.64 9.24 12.12
CA ILE A 98 3.86 7.80 11.97
C ILE A 98 5.19 7.58 11.25
N HIS A 99 6.21 7.17 12.01
CA HIS A 99 7.52 6.87 11.43
C HIS A 99 7.50 5.48 10.77
N PRO A 100 8.04 5.34 9.54
CA PRO A 100 8.02 4.06 8.82
C PRO A 100 9.09 3.06 9.27
N GLY A 101 9.94 3.40 10.23
CA GLY A 101 11.11 2.60 10.61
C GLY A 101 12.33 2.93 9.76
N GLU A 102 13.34 2.06 9.84
CA GLU A 102 14.56 2.21 9.06
C GLU A 102 14.37 1.76 7.60
N PRO A 103 15.11 2.36 6.65
CA PRO A 103 15.04 1.92 5.26
C PRO A 103 15.55 0.48 5.10
N MET A 104 14.90 -0.26 4.20
CA MET A 104 15.28 -1.63 3.89
C MET A 104 16.21 -1.66 2.67
N ASP A 105 17.47 -1.31 2.87
CA ASP A 105 18.46 -1.24 1.80
C ASP A 105 19.27 -2.54 1.62
N LYS A 106 19.10 -3.51 2.53
CA LYS A 106 19.72 -4.83 2.41
C LYS A 106 19.11 -5.60 1.25
N ASN A 107 19.94 -6.34 0.52
CA ASN A 107 19.46 -7.27 -0.48
C ASN A 107 18.58 -8.34 0.21
N LEU A 108 17.46 -8.69 -0.41
CA LEU A 108 16.56 -9.75 0.08
C LEU A 108 17.28 -11.08 0.31
N TYR A 109 18.26 -11.37 -0.54
CA TYR A 109 19.07 -12.60 -0.43
C TYR A 109 19.96 -12.62 0.81
N ASP A 110 20.25 -11.44 1.40
CA ASP A 110 21.05 -11.29 2.61
C ASP A 110 20.23 -11.36 3.89
N LEU A 111 18.89 -11.36 3.77
CA LEU A 111 17.98 -11.52 4.91
C LEU A 111 17.77 -12.99 5.22
N THR A 112 17.87 -13.35 6.49
CA THR A 112 17.48 -14.69 6.93
C THR A 112 15.97 -14.89 6.76
N PRO A 113 15.47 -16.12 6.56
CA PRO A 113 14.03 -16.37 6.53
C PRO A 113 13.28 -15.82 7.75
N ARG A 114 13.92 -15.82 8.91
CA ARG A 114 13.37 -15.28 10.15
C ARG A 114 13.22 -13.75 10.09
N GLU A 115 14.22 -13.06 9.58
CA GLU A 115 14.19 -11.60 9.39
C GLU A 115 13.14 -11.22 8.37
N LEU A 116 13.07 -11.93 7.24
CA LEU A 116 12.11 -11.71 6.19
C LEU A 116 10.66 -11.91 6.67
N SER A 117 10.42 -12.91 7.50
CA SER A 117 9.08 -13.20 8.04
C SER A 117 8.54 -12.10 8.95
N LYS A 118 9.40 -11.25 9.50
CA LYS A 118 9.02 -10.12 10.37
C LYS A 118 8.60 -8.88 9.60
N VAL A 119 8.91 -8.80 8.30
CA VAL A 119 8.55 -7.65 7.47
C VAL A 119 7.09 -7.81 7.04
N PRO A 120 6.20 -6.85 7.35
CA PRO A 120 4.82 -6.92 6.89
C PRO A 120 4.76 -6.81 5.36
N THR A 121 3.70 -7.38 4.79
CA THR A 121 3.47 -7.40 3.35
C THR A 121 2.17 -6.70 2.98
N VAL A 122 2.03 -6.35 1.70
CA VAL A 122 0.74 -5.96 1.11
C VAL A 122 -0.25 -7.11 1.24
N ALA A 123 -1.55 -6.85 0.99
CA ALA A 123 -2.56 -7.90 1.00
C ALA A 123 -2.21 -8.99 -0.02
N ALA A 124 -2.49 -10.24 0.34
CA ALA A 124 -2.25 -11.41 -0.51
C ALA A 124 -3.42 -11.71 -1.46
N SER A 125 -4.58 -11.14 -1.20
CA SER A 125 -5.80 -11.32 -1.99
C SER A 125 -6.71 -10.10 -1.91
N LEU A 126 -7.64 -9.98 -2.86
CA LEU A 126 -8.66 -8.93 -2.82
C LEU A 126 -9.50 -9.03 -1.55
N ASN A 127 -9.90 -10.23 -1.14
CA ASN A 127 -10.67 -10.41 0.08
C ASN A 127 -9.91 -9.96 1.34
N GLU A 128 -8.61 -10.24 1.42
CA GLU A 128 -7.77 -9.74 2.52
C GLU A 128 -7.72 -8.21 2.55
N ALA A 129 -7.58 -7.58 1.37
CA ALA A 129 -7.59 -6.13 1.25
C ALA A 129 -8.95 -5.54 1.68
N LEU A 130 -10.06 -6.15 1.27
CA LEU A 130 -11.40 -5.72 1.66
C LEU A 130 -11.65 -5.89 3.15
N ASP A 131 -11.17 -6.97 3.76
CA ASP A 131 -11.24 -7.16 5.21
C ASP A 131 -10.44 -6.08 5.96
N ALA A 132 -9.25 -5.73 5.46
CA ALA A 132 -8.44 -4.66 6.02
C ALA A 132 -9.14 -3.30 5.90
N LEU A 133 -9.75 -2.99 4.76
CA LEU A 133 -10.51 -1.75 4.55
C LEU A 133 -11.70 -1.67 5.48
N ASP A 134 -12.42 -2.77 5.70
CA ASP A 134 -13.57 -2.82 6.58
C ASP A 134 -13.21 -2.40 8.01
N LYS A 135 -12.04 -2.80 8.48
CA LYS A 135 -11.53 -2.52 9.84
C LYS A 135 -10.80 -1.20 9.95
N ASP A 136 -10.05 -0.81 8.92
CA ASP A 136 -9.18 0.36 8.89
C ASP A 136 -9.72 1.40 7.91
N ARG A 137 -10.65 2.23 8.36
CA ARG A 137 -11.33 3.22 7.52
C ARG A 137 -11.34 4.64 8.07
N SER A 138 -11.01 4.84 9.34
CA SER A 138 -11.10 6.16 9.96
C SER A 138 -10.22 7.22 9.29
N PHE A 139 -9.08 6.82 8.72
CA PHE A 139 -8.23 7.74 7.97
C PHE A 139 -8.89 8.25 6.68
N LEU A 140 -9.82 7.47 6.11
CA LEU A 140 -10.55 7.82 4.89
C LEU A 140 -11.75 8.73 5.17
N THR A 141 -12.39 8.57 6.32
CA THR A 141 -13.57 9.36 6.69
C THR A 141 -13.22 10.73 7.28
N ALA A 142 -11.94 10.96 7.58
CA ALA A 142 -11.47 12.26 8.04
C ALA A 142 -11.80 13.35 7.03
N GLY A 143 -12.35 14.47 7.49
CA GLY A 143 -12.74 15.59 6.64
C GLY A 143 -13.85 15.29 5.64
N ASP A 144 -14.62 14.23 5.86
CA ASP A 144 -15.75 13.81 5.02
C ASP A 144 -15.36 13.51 3.56
N VAL A 145 -14.11 13.15 3.30
CA VAL A 145 -13.65 12.80 1.94
C VAL A 145 -14.28 11.50 1.45
N PHE A 146 -14.35 10.49 2.33
CA PHE A 146 -15.11 9.25 2.12
C PHE A 146 -16.17 9.14 3.20
N SER A 147 -17.34 8.60 2.86
CA SER A 147 -18.35 8.23 3.84
C SER A 147 -18.27 6.73 4.15
N ASN A 148 -18.75 6.32 5.33
CA ASN A 148 -18.87 4.91 5.66
C ASN A 148 -19.78 4.17 4.67
N ASP A 149 -20.85 4.78 4.21
CA ASP A 149 -21.76 4.20 3.21
C ASP A 149 -21.06 3.94 1.88
N GLN A 150 -20.21 4.87 1.42
CA GLN A 150 -19.41 4.69 0.20
C GLN A 150 -18.43 3.53 0.35
N ILE A 151 -17.76 3.43 1.50
CA ILE A 151 -16.81 2.35 1.79
C ILE A 151 -17.54 1.01 1.84
N ASP A 152 -18.66 0.93 2.54
CA ASP A 152 -19.47 -0.29 2.66
C ASP A 152 -20.00 -0.74 1.29
N GLY A 153 -20.50 0.20 0.48
CA GLY A 153 -20.96 -0.09 -0.87
C GLY A 153 -19.85 -0.59 -1.80
N TYR A 154 -18.66 0.00 -1.70
CA TYR A 154 -17.50 -0.43 -2.45
C TYR A 154 -17.07 -1.86 -2.06
N ILE A 155 -17.00 -2.14 -0.76
CA ILE A 155 -16.65 -3.48 -0.25
C ILE A 155 -17.64 -4.52 -0.76
N GLU A 156 -18.94 -4.26 -0.66
CA GLU A 156 -19.98 -5.17 -1.12
C GLU A 156 -19.85 -5.48 -2.62
N LEU A 157 -19.69 -4.44 -3.46
CA LEU A 157 -19.51 -4.59 -4.89
C LEU A 157 -18.27 -5.44 -5.23
N LYS A 158 -17.15 -5.17 -4.56
CA LYS A 158 -15.89 -5.88 -4.81
C LYS A 158 -15.93 -7.33 -4.31
N ARG A 159 -16.63 -7.60 -3.22
CA ARG A 159 -16.82 -8.98 -2.75
C ARG A 159 -17.66 -9.81 -3.72
N GLU A 160 -18.65 -9.21 -4.35
CA GLU A 160 -19.41 -9.88 -5.42
C GLU A 160 -18.52 -10.23 -6.62
N GLU A 161 -17.66 -9.31 -7.05
CA GLU A 161 -16.71 -9.54 -8.14
C GLU A 161 -15.73 -10.68 -7.80
N ALA A 162 -15.16 -10.67 -6.58
CA ALA A 162 -14.28 -11.72 -6.12
C ALA A 162 -14.97 -13.08 -6.06
N HIS A 163 -16.21 -13.13 -5.57
CA HIS A 163 -17.01 -14.34 -5.49
C HIS A 163 -17.30 -14.94 -6.88
N ARG A 164 -17.63 -14.11 -7.87
CA ARG A 164 -17.87 -14.60 -9.25
C ARG A 164 -16.64 -15.26 -9.85
N VAL A 165 -15.46 -14.72 -9.61
CA VAL A 165 -14.20 -15.30 -10.12
C VAL A 165 -13.90 -16.63 -9.46
N ASP A 166 -14.12 -16.76 -8.15
CA ASP A 166 -13.85 -17.98 -7.40
C ASP A 166 -14.76 -19.15 -7.80
N TYR A 167 -15.96 -18.87 -8.34
CA TYR A 167 -16.95 -19.88 -8.71
C TYR A 167 -17.18 -20.02 -10.22
N THR A 168 -16.43 -19.31 -11.05
CA THR A 168 -16.46 -19.44 -12.51
C THR A 168 -15.32 -20.37 -12.96
N PRO A 169 -15.59 -21.48 -13.72
CA PRO A 169 -14.55 -22.37 -14.21
C PRO A 169 -13.53 -21.69 -15.13
#